data_63f67ecdc0d189486ef949c5bc1bbf64
#
_entry.id   63f67ecdc0d189486ef949c5bc1bbf64
#
_cell.length_a   1.000
_cell.length_b   1.000
_cell.length_c   1.000
_cell.angle_alpha   90.00
_cell.angle_beta   90.00
_cell.angle_gamma   90.00
#
_symmetry.space_group_name_H-M   'P 1'
#
loop_
_entity.id
_entity.type
_entity.pdbx_description
1 polymer ?
#
loop_
_entity_poly.entity_id
_entity_poly.type
_entity_poly.pdbx_seq_one_letter_code
_entity_poly.pdbx_strand_id
1 'polypeptide(L)'
;MANVTNVKSKQFLVGTDTDAISVNGTATTLVLLNSGPWVNAQTVTLTSTADNSGRTFVVVGKDADGDAQTSAATTGPNAGNVSVAGTWIEVTSITASGAITTDISAGVTSGATTGTVFAGRTRIRGMNGVA
;
A
#
# COMPACT_ATOMS: atom_id res chain seq x y z
N MET A 1 13.14 -32.78 2.55
CA MET A 1 12.89 -32.37 2.50
C MET A 1 12.25 -31.65 2.75
N ALA A 2 11.91 -31.23 2.93
CA ALA A 2 11.28 -30.68 3.23
C ALA A 2 10.72 -29.91 2.94
N ASN A 3 10.23 -29.62 2.90
CA ASN A 3 9.65 -29.06 2.56
C ASN A 3 9.34 -27.88 2.76
N VAL A 4 9.30 -27.23 2.16
CA VAL A 4 9.09 -25.98 2.02
C VAL A 4 7.76 -25.75 1.70
N THR A 5 6.94 -26.54 1.87
CA THR A 5 5.60 -26.34 1.47
C THR A 5 4.91 -25.29 2.22
N ASN A 6 5.45 -24.82 3.27
CA ASN A 6 4.78 -23.79 4.04
C ASN A 6 5.28 -22.41 3.76
N VAL A 7 6.03 -22.27 2.75
CA VAL A 7 6.47 -20.94 2.39
C VAL A 7 5.26 -20.13 1.97
N LYS A 8 5.05 -19.02 2.61
CA LYS A 8 3.98 -18.13 2.27
C LYS A 8 4.56 -16.95 1.54
N SER A 9 3.92 -16.65 0.47
CA SER A 9 4.26 -15.48 -0.31
C SER A 9 3.69 -14.26 0.38
N LYS A 10 4.50 -13.28 0.56
CA LYS A 10 4.04 -11.98 1.01
C LYS A 10 4.35 -10.97 -0.04
N GLN A 11 3.42 -10.07 -0.24
CA GLN A 11 3.66 -8.97 -1.14
C GLN A 11 4.54 -7.95 -0.48
N PHE A 12 5.40 -7.35 -1.23
CA PHE A 12 6.07 -6.16 -0.77
C PHE A 12 6.24 -5.21 -1.94
N LEU A 13 6.20 -3.94 -1.62
CA LEU A 13 6.32 -2.88 -2.60
C LEU A 13 7.72 -2.32 -2.51
N VAL A 14 8.33 -2.09 -3.63
CA VAL A 14 9.70 -1.60 -3.69
C VAL A 14 9.72 -0.36 -4.56
N GLY A 15 10.27 0.69 -4.02
CA GLY A 15 10.34 1.94 -4.75
C GLY A 15 9.02 2.70 -4.78
N THR A 16 8.99 3.73 -5.55
CA THR A 16 7.79 4.53 -5.74
C THR A 16 6.95 3.92 -6.84
N ASP A 17 5.69 3.71 -6.56
CA ASP A 17 4.75 3.15 -7.52
C ASP A 17 3.39 3.82 -7.28
N THR A 18 2.95 4.62 -8.22
CA THR A 18 1.80 5.50 -8.03
C THR A 18 0.46 4.80 -8.14
N ASP A 19 0.42 3.57 -8.61
CA ASP A 19 -0.80 2.79 -8.73
C ASP A 19 -0.65 1.37 -8.15
N ALA A 20 0.31 1.18 -7.28
CA ALA A 20 0.57 -0.11 -6.69
C ALA A 20 -0.59 -0.67 -5.88
N ILE A 21 -1.43 0.19 -5.33
CA ILE A 21 -2.57 -0.21 -4.49
C ILE A 21 -3.86 -0.23 -5.30
N SER A 22 -4.08 0.80 -6.10
CA SER A 22 -5.28 0.95 -6.91
C SER A 22 -4.94 1.69 -8.19
N VAL A 23 -5.31 1.12 -9.33
CA VAL A 23 -5.15 1.80 -10.61
C VAL A 23 -6.12 2.97 -10.72
N ASN A 24 -5.92 3.79 -11.73
CA ASN A 24 -6.77 4.95 -11.96
C ASN A 24 -8.24 4.58 -12.00
N GLY A 25 -9.03 5.36 -11.33
CA GLY A 25 -10.48 5.21 -11.32
C GLY A 25 -11.18 6.44 -10.82
N THR A 26 -12.47 6.52 -11.09
CA THR A 26 -13.33 7.63 -10.69
C THR A 26 -14.34 7.22 -9.62
N ALA A 27 -14.29 6.00 -9.15
CA ALA A 27 -15.22 5.52 -8.13
C ALA A 27 -14.96 6.21 -6.79
N THR A 28 -16.01 6.55 -6.10
CA THR A 28 -15.89 7.17 -4.77
C THR A 28 -15.15 6.27 -3.79
N THR A 29 -15.31 4.97 -3.92
CA THR A 29 -14.47 4.02 -3.20
C THR A 29 -13.56 3.36 -4.23
N LEU A 30 -12.25 3.50 -4.05
CA LEU A 30 -11.30 2.97 -5.00
C LEU A 30 -11.28 1.44 -4.98
N VAL A 31 -11.09 0.86 -6.13
CA VAL A 31 -10.97 -0.60 -6.25
C VAL A 31 -9.53 -0.97 -5.93
N LEU A 32 -9.33 -1.72 -4.88
CA LEU A 32 -8.00 -2.09 -4.44
C LEU A 32 -7.53 -3.36 -5.15
N LEU A 33 -6.37 -3.29 -5.74
CA LEU A 33 -5.73 -4.43 -6.40
C LEU A 33 -4.70 -5.09 -5.51
N ASN A 34 -4.03 -4.30 -4.69
CA ASN A 34 -3.00 -4.78 -3.81
C ASN A 34 -3.18 -4.14 -2.45
N SER A 35 -3.95 -4.78 -1.62
CA SER A 35 -4.31 -4.22 -0.32
C SER A 35 -3.37 -4.63 0.82
N GLY A 36 -2.41 -5.46 0.57
CA GLY A 36 -1.54 -6.00 1.62
C GLY A 36 -2.06 -7.33 2.18
N PRO A 37 -1.59 -7.77 3.31
CA PRO A 37 -0.56 -7.08 4.10
C PRO A 37 0.81 -7.17 3.45
N TRP A 38 1.53 -6.07 3.52
CA TRP A 38 2.86 -5.98 2.96
C TRP A 38 3.92 -6.36 3.97
N VAL A 39 5.11 -6.66 3.48
CA VAL A 39 6.21 -7.03 4.36
C VAL A 39 6.67 -5.84 5.20
N ASN A 40 6.71 -4.67 4.58
CA ASN A 40 7.10 -3.44 5.26
C ASN A 40 5.97 -2.43 5.21
N ALA A 41 5.88 -1.62 6.23
CA ALA A 41 4.91 -0.55 6.25
C ALA A 41 5.22 0.49 5.17
N GLN A 42 4.19 1.00 4.53
CA GLN A 42 4.28 1.92 3.40
C GLN A 42 3.58 3.23 3.71
N THR A 43 3.99 4.28 3.02
CA THR A 43 3.22 5.52 2.98
C THR A 43 2.31 5.48 1.77
N VAL A 44 1.03 5.59 1.99
CA VAL A 44 0.04 5.62 0.91
C VAL A 44 0.06 6.99 0.24
N THR A 45 0.04 7.00 -1.07
CA THR A 45 0.03 8.21 -1.87
C THR A 45 -1.11 8.16 -2.88
N LEU A 46 -1.82 9.25 -2.98
CA LEU A 46 -2.87 9.42 -3.97
C LEU A 46 -2.31 10.26 -5.12
N THR A 47 -2.53 9.83 -6.35
CA THR A 47 -2.00 10.51 -7.54
C THR A 47 -3.13 10.79 -8.53
N SER A 48 -3.10 11.97 -9.15
CA SER A 48 -4.01 12.34 -10.21
C SER A 48 -3.31 13.24 -11.20
N THR A 49 -3.74 13.19 -12.45
CA THR A 49 -3.23 14.10 -13.49
C THR A 49 -4.02 15.41 -13.53
N ALA A 50 -5.08 15.52 -12.77
CA ALA A 50 -5.90 16.70 -12.72
C ALA A 50 -6.28 17.08 -11.30
N ASP A 51 -7.07 18.14 -11.16
CA ASP A 51 -7.40 18.71 -9.86
C ASP A 51 -8.54 17.96 -9.18
N ASN A 52 -8.20 17.28 -8.12
CA ASN A 52 -9.15 16.65 -7.21
C ASN A 52 -9.07 17.26 -5.79
N SER A 53 -8.48 18.46 -5.66
CA SER A 53 -8.32 19.11 -4.37
C SER A 53 -9.65 19.51 -3.72
N GLY A 54 -10.73 19.50 -4.47
CA GLY A 54 -12.06 19.73 -3.91
C GLY A 54 -12.63 18.51 -3.19
N ARG A 55 -11.90 17.43 -3.10
CA ARG A 55 -12.33 16.21 -2.41
C ARG A 55 -11.33 15.83 -1.33
N THR A 56 -11.82 15.17 -0.32
CA THR A 56 -10.95 14.57 0.69
C THR A 56 -11.06 13.06 0.62
N PHE A 57 -10.01 12.41 1.04
CA PHE A 57 -9.91 10.96 0.99
C PHE A 57 -9.58 10.43 2.38
N VAL A 58 -10.18 9.32 2.73
CA VAL A 58 -9.90 8.62 3.98
C VAL A 58 -9.43 7.21 3.64
N VAL A 59 -8.36 6.81 4.25
CA VAL A 59 -7.79 5.48 4.12
C VAL A 59 -8.07 4.72 5.41
N VAL A 60 -8.52 3.50 5.29
CA VAL A 60 -8.74 2.59 6.40
C VAL A 60 -7.91 1.35 6.18
N GLY A 61 -7.29 0.85 7.21
CA GLY A 61 -6.43 -0.34 7.13
C GLY A 61 -5.79 -0.66 8.44
N LYS A 62 -4.54 -1.07 8.37
CA LYS A 62 -3.73 -1.40 9.55
C LYS A 62 -2.40 -0.70 9.50
N ASP A 63 -1.92 -0.28 10.63
CA ASP A 63 -0.63 0.34 10.79
C ASP A 63 0.52 -0.68 10.80
N ALA A 64 1.72 -0.20 11.06
CA ALA A 64 2.92 -1.02 11.06
C ALA A 64 2.90 -2.14 12.11
N ASP A 65 2.15 -1.94 13.17
CA ASP A 65 2.05 -2.91 14.25
C ASP A 65 0.90 -3.90 14.04
N GLY A 66 0.10 -3.65 13.02
CA GLY A 66 -1.06 -4.49 12.70
C GLY A 66 -2.35 -4.03 13.34
N ASP A 67 -2.33 -2.88 13.99
CA ASP A 67 -3.52 -2.34 14.63
C ASP A 67 -4.40 -1.59 13.64
N ALA A 68 -5.69 -1.59 13.87
CA ALA A 68 -6.63 -0.91 13.00
C ALA A 68 -6.34 0.59 12.98
N GLN A 69 -6.26 1.15 11.79
CA GLN A 69 -5.96 2.55 11.60
C GLN A 69 -6.89 3.17 10.56
N THR A 70 -7.27 4.41 10.83
CA THR A 70 -8.01 5.23 9.87
C THR A 70 -7.29 6.57 9.76
N SER A 71 -7.02 7.01 8.54
CA SER A 71 -6.35 8.29 8.36
C SER A 71 -7.27 9.45 8.66
N ALA A 72 -6.67 10.59 8.94
CA ALA A 72 -7.40 11.83 8.85
C ALA A 72 -7.80 12.06 7.39
N ALA A 73 -8.80 12.91 7.17
CA ALA A 73 -9.21 13.25 5.83
C ALA A 73 -8.07 14.01 5.13
N THR A 74 -7.60 13.47 4.03
CA THR A 74 -6.50 14.05 3.25
C THR A 74 -7.08 14.73 2.02
N THR A 75 -6.73 15.98 1.80
CA THR A 75 -7.16 16.70 0.60
C THR A 75 -6.59 16.00 -0.63
N GLY A 76 -7.40 15.85 -1.65
CA GLY A 76 -7.00 15.17 -2.87
C GLY A 76 -5.91 15.91 -3.65
N PRO A 77 -5.24 15.20 -4.55
CA PRO A 77 -4.16 15.80 -5.32
C PRO A 77 -4.66 16.82 -6.35
N ASN A 78 -3.82 17.80 -6.63
CA ASN A 78 -4.05 18.76 -7.67
C ASN A 78 -2.95 18.58 -8.71
N ALA A 79 -3.22 17.80 -9.72
CA ALA A 79 -2.29 17.48 -10.80
C ALA A 79 -0.93 17.03 -10.25
N GLY A 80 -0.93 16.02 -9.42
CA GLY A 80 0.29 15.54 -8.78
C GLY A 80 -0.04 14.45 -7.79
N ASN A 81 0.70 14.41 -6.70
CA ASN A 81 0.45 13.40 -5.68
C ASN A 81 0.39 14.01 -4.28
N VAL A 82 -0.28 13.32 -3.38
CA VAL A 82 -0.44 13.72 -2.00
C VAL A 82 -0.27 12.50 -1.13
N SER A 83 0.53 12.60 -0.09
CA SER A 83 0.72 11.51 0.85
C SER A 83 -0.37 11.54 1.93
N VAL A 84 -0.88 10.38 2.23
CA VAL A 84 -1.82 10.19 3.33
C VAL A 84 -1.02 9.98 4.61
N ALA A 85 -1.44 10.64 5.67
CA ALA A 85 -0.74 10.54 6.95
C ALA A 85 -0.78 9.10 7.48
N GLY A 86 0.30 8.72 8.11
CA GLY A 86 0.45 7.40 8.71
C GLY A 86 1.27 6.44 7.86
N THR A 87 1.60 5.32 8.45
CA THR A 87 2.27 4.23 7.77
C THR A 87 1.35 3.01 7.82
N TRP A 88 1.33 2.26 6.76
CA TRP A 88 0.31 1.26 6.52
C TRP A 88 0.95 -0.07 6.14
N ILE A 89 0.49 -1.15 6.76
CA ILE A 89 0.88 -2.48 6.35
C ILE A 89 -0.24 -3.13 5.53
N GLU A 90 -1.44 -2.60 5.65
CA GLU A 90 -2.60 -3.11 4.93
C GLU A 90 -3.57 -1.96 4.72
N VAL A 91 -4.19 -1.88 3.57
CA VAL A 91 -5.26 -0.92 3.28
C VAL A 91 -6.51 -1.70 2.92
N THR A 92 -7.60 -1.44 3.63
CA THR A 92 -8.86 -2.14 3.40
C THR A 92 -9.85 -1.29 2.62
N SER A 93 -9.72 0.03 2.66
CA SER A 93 -10.53 0.90 1.80
C SER A 93 -9.89 2.28 1.64
N ILE A 94 -10.19 2.92 0.52
CA ILE A 94 -9.87 4.31 0.26
C ILE A 94 -11.15 4.94 -0.28
N THR A 95 -11.68 5.91 0.44
CA THR A 95 -12.98 6.49 0.11
C THR A 95 -12.86 8.01 -0.03
N ALA A 96 -13.45 8.54 -1.09
CA ALA A 96 -13.53 9.97 -1.34
C ALA A 96 -14.80 10.56 -0.71
N SER A 97 -14.74 11.83 -0.34
CA SER A 97 -15.89 12.54 0.23
C SER A 97 -17.02 12.81 -0.76
N GLY A 98 -16.79 12.55 -2.02
CA GLY A 98 -17.80 12.73 -3.06
C GLY A 98 -17.27 12.33 -4.42
N ALA A 99 -18.05 12.56 -5.46
CA ALA A 99 -17.68 12.14 -6.80
C ALA A 99 -16.31 12.69 -7.20
N ILE A 100 -15.51 11.83 -7.77
CA ILE A 100 -14.18 12.19 -8.26
C ILE A 100 -14.34 12.72 -9.66
N THR A 101 -13.72 13.87 -9.94
CA THR A 101 -13.89 14.51 -11.24
C THR A 101 -12.99 13.90 -12.30
N THR A 102 -11.87 13.35 -11.89
CA THR A 102 -10.92 12.73 -12.80
C THR A 102 -10.28 11.54 -12.11
N ASP A 103 -9.58 10.77 -12.88
CA ASP A 103 -8.98 9.55 -12.36
C ASP A 103 -8.03 9.80 -11.20
N ILE A 104 -8.12 8.93 -10.23
CA ILE A 104 -7.20 8.89 -9.12
C ILE A 104 -6.66 7.47 -8.99
N SER A 105 -5.38 7.36 -8.71
CA SER A 105 -4.75 6.10 -8.34
C SER A 105 -4.18 6.19 -6.93
N ALA A 106 -3.96 5.06 -6.33
CA ALA A 106 -3.33 4.95 -5.03
C ALA A 106 -2.11 4.04 -5.10
N GLY A 107 -1.06 4.47 -4.51
CA GLY A 107 0.20 3.73 -4.49
C GLY A 107 1.08 4.15 -3.34
N VAL A 108 2.38 4.04 -3.53
CA VAL A 108 3.37 4.39 -2.54
C VAL A 108 4.40 5.33 -3.12
N THR A 109 4.89 6.26 -2.32
CA THR A 109 5.93 7.16 -2.78
C THR A 109 7.29 6.78 -2.32
N SER A 110 7.42 6.25 -1.17
CA SER A 110 8.71 5.82 -0.76
C SER A 110 8.58 4.39 -0.53
N GLY A 111 9.21 3.78 -1.28
CA GLY A 111 9.15 2.47 -1.15
C GLY A 111 9.67 1.95 0.06
N ALA A 112 9.23 0.97 0.36
CA ALA A 112 9.80 0.15 1.16
C ALA A 112 11.11 -0.07 0.70
N THR A 113 11.82 0.06 1.43
CA THR A 113 12.94 -0.35 1.28
C THR A 113 13.00 -1.73 1.00
N THR A 114 13.94 -2.17 0.76
CA THR A 114 14.23 -3.43 0.51
C THR A 114 13.77 -4.30 1.57
N GLY A 115 12.77 -4.84 1.42
CA GLY A 115 12.36 -5.85 2.28
C GLY A 115 13.16 -7.08 2.02
N THR A 116 13.34 -7.85 2.96
CA THR A 116 13.86 -9.14 2.74
C THR A 116 12.72 -10.05 2.47
N VAL A 117 12.90 -10.87 1.56
CA VAL A 117 11.88 -11.84 1.23
C VAL A 117 11.67 -12.76 2.40
N PHE A 118 12.69 -13.01 3.15
CA PHE A 118 12.55 -13.83 4.29
C PHE A 118 12.78 -12.98 5.48
N ALA A 119 11.77 -12.79 6.15
CA ALA A 119 11.93 -12.03 7.31
C ALA A 119 12.63 -12.91 8.26
N GLY A 120 13.58 -12.58 8.75
CA GLY A 120 14.22 -13.35 9.66
C GLY A 120 15.25 -14.14 9.07
N ARG A 121 15.68 -15.06 9.51
CA ARG A 121 16.67 -15.62 9.25
C ARG A 121 16.75 -16.46 8.40
N THR A 122 17.04 -16.43 7.85
CA THR A 122 17.45 -16.96 6.94
C THR A 122 17.78 -18.24 7.04
N ARG A 123 17.08 -18.86 7.21
CA ARG A 123 17.21 -19.98 7.28
C ARG A 123 17.61 -20.70 6.28
N ILE A 124 17.95 -20.09 5.50
CA ILE A 124 18.42 -20.61 4.45
C ILE A 124 19.28 -21.64 4.81
N ARG A 125 20.01 -21.47 5.76
CA ARG A 125 20.85 -22.29 6.01
C ARG A 125 20.31 -23.53 6.30
N GLY A 126 19.24 -23.44 6.69
CA GLY A 126 18.69 -24.58 6.94
C GLY A 126 18.70 -25.45 5.88
N MET A 127 18.70 -24.92 4.79
CA MET A 127 18.61 -25.68 3.79
C MET A 127 19.77 -26.27 3.54
N ASN A 128 20.65 -25.81 3.82
CA ASN A 128 21.73 -26.22 3.50
C ASN A 128 22.02 -27.27 4.28
N GLY A 129 21.55 -27.32 4.89
CA GLY A 129 21.80 -28.12 5.60
C GLY A 129 22.20 -29.23 5.27
N VAL A 130 22.30 -29.39 4.83
CA VAL A 130 22.56 -30.19 4.54
C VAL A 130 23.36 -30.58 4.68
N ALA A 131 23.51 -30.63 4.75
CA ALA A 131 24.16 -30.95 4.78
C ALA A 131 24.31 -31.68 4.91
#